data_525c57ed06a7764227deda96cbfb564c
#
_entry.id   525c57ed06a7764227deda96cbfb564c
#
_cell.length_a   1.000
_cell.length_b   1.000
_cell.length_c   1.000
_cell.angle_alpha   90.00
_cell.angle_beta   90.00
_cell.angle_gamma   90.00
#
_symmetry.space_group_name_H-M   'P 1'
#
loop_
_entity.id
_entity.type
_entity.pdbx_description
1 polymer ?
#
loop_
_entity_poly.entity_id
_entity_poly.type
_entity_poly.pdbx_seq_one_letter_code
_entity_poly.pdbx_strand_id
1 'polypeptide(L)'
;IAAMCEIVIPRTDTPGAIDAGVPRFIELMATDWLNDEERTIFLAGLADLEASVAADYGSSFDELDAAQQLALMEDLEAKASESSWYDFANTRRDFVSDAPFICQLKELTIWGFFTSEKGGTQVLRYNAMPMYFDGDVPLSPDQSSWLTRLE
;
A
#
# COMPACT_ATOMS: atom_id res chain seq x y z
N ILE A 1 3.77 -5.92 9.91
CA ILE A 1 2.90 -5.30 8.85
C ILE A 1 2.58 -3.83 9.18
N ALA A 2 2.17 -3.49 10.39
CA ALA A 2 1.74 -2.12 10.72
C ALA A 2 2.82 -1.06 10.46
N ALA A 3 4.05 -1.30 10.93
CA ALA A 3 5.18 -0.39 10.67
C ALA A 3 5.49 -0.27 9.17
N MET A 4 5.43 -1.37 8.43
CA MET A 4 5.63 -1.36 6.98
C MET A 4 4.59 -0.51 6.23
N CYS A 5 3.31 -0.63 6.60
CA CYS A 5 2.24 0.21 6.03
C CYS A 5 2.46 1.69 6.32
N GLU A 6 2.90 2.02 7.53
CA GLU A 6 3.16 3.41 7.95
C GLU A 6 4.38 4.01 7.25
N ILE A 7 5.36 3.17 6.84
CA ILE A 7 6.48 3.62 5.99
C ILE A 7 5.98 3.96 4.58
N VAL A 8 5.04 3.18 4.03
CA VAL A 8 4.48 3.42 2.68
C VAL A 8 3.59 4.67 2.65
N ILE A 9 2.73 4.85 3.66
CA ILE A 9 1.86 6.03 3.80
C ILE A 9 1.98 6.55 5.24
N PRO A 10 2.97 7.41 5.49
CA PRO A 10 3.22 7.92 6.83
C PRO A 10 2.18 8.97 7.26
N ARG A 11 1.97 9.05 8.57
CA ARG A 11 1.23 10.15 9.16
C ARG A 11 2.03 11.45 9.01
N THR A 12 1.36 12.48 8.49
CA THR A 12 1.90 13.84 8.37
C THR A 12 0.88 14.82 8.95
N ASP A 13 0.52 15.87 8.22
CA ASP A 13 -0.67 16.69 8.44
C ASP A 13 -1.97 15.96 8.03
N THR A 14 -1.82 14.84 7.32
CA THR A 14 -2.90 13.90 6.98
C THR A 14 -2.74 12.58 7.74
N PRO A 15 -3.83 11.79 7.88
CA PRO A 15 -3.76 10.45 8.47
C PRO A 15 -2.75 9.55 7.76
N GLY A 16 -2.04 8.70 8.51
CA GLY A 16 -1.21 7.61 7.98
C GLY A 16 -1.98 6.30 7.79
N ALA A 17 -1.27 5.28 7.30
CA ALA A 17 -1.86 3.96 7.05
C ALA A 17 -2.43 3.30 8.31
N ILE A 18 -1.76 3.44 9.45
CA ILE A 18 -2.24 2.91 10.73
C ILE A 18 -3.55 3.59 11.13
N ASP A 19 -3.62 4.92 11.02
CA ASP A 19 -4.82 5.69 11.34
C ASP A 19 -6.02 5.28 10.49
N ALA A 20 -5.77 4.91 9.24
CA ALA A 20 -6.78 4.47 8.28
C ALA A 20 -7.20 3.00 8.46
N GLY A 21 -6.57 2.25 9.37
CA GLY A 21 -6.88 0.85 9.63
C GLY A 21 -6.33 -0.13 8.57
N VAL A 22 -5.38 0.32 7.76
CA VAL A 22 -4.78 -0.47 6.67
C VAL A 22 -4.17 -1.79 7.13
N PRO A 23 -3.45 -1.88 8.28
CA PRO A 23 -2.91 -3.16 8.72
C PRO A 23 -3.99 -4.24 8.87
N ARG A 24 -5.13 -3.88 9.44
CA ARG A 24 -6.27 -4.81 9.57
C ARG A 24 -6.88 -5.19 8.23
N PHE A 25 -6.97 -4.22 7.31
CA PHE A 25 -7.41 -4.50 5.94
C PHE A 25 -6.50 -5.54 5.26
N ILE A 26 -5.17 -5.38 5.34
CA ILE A 26 -4.20 -6.32 4.75
C ILE A 26 -4.32 -7.71 5.36
N GLU A 27 -4.50 -7.82 6.68
CA GLU A 27 -4.75 -9.11 7.34
C GLU A 27 -5.97 -9.82 6.76
N LEU A 28 -7.07 -9.10 6.56
CA LEU A 28 -8.28 -9.65 5.96
C LEU A 28 -8.06 -10.05 4.50
N MET A 29 -7.37 -9.22 3.71
CA MET A 29 -7.07 -9.53 2.32
C MET A 29 -6.19 -10.78 2.21
N ALA A 30 -5.16 -10.89 3.03
CA ALA A 30 -4.27 -12.06 3.06
C ALA A 30 -4.99 -13.34 3.50
N THR A 31 -6.00 -13.23 4.36
CA THR A 31 -6.74 -14.38 4.87
C THR A 31 -7.83 -14.84 3.90
N ASP A 32 -8.62 -13.90 3.39
CA ASP A 32 -9.91 -14.22 2.76
C ASP A 32 -9.96 -13.92 1.26
N TRP A 33 -9.10 -13.06 0.74
CA TRP A 33 -9.22 -12.54 -0.63
C TRP A 33 -8.10 -12.98 -1.58
N LEU A 34 -6.83 -12.94 -1.15
CA LEU A 34 -5.71 -13.38 -1.98
C LEU A 34 -5.90 -14.84 -2.39
N ASN A 35 -5.63 -15.14 -3.66
CA ASN A 35 -5.59 -16.51 -4.12
C ASN A 35 -4.39 -17.26 -3.50
N ASP A 36 -4.30 -18.57 -3.70
CA ASP A 36 -3.28 -19.41 -3.06
C ASP A 36 -1.84 -19.04 -3.49
N GLU A 37 -1.63 -18.63 -4.73
CA GLU A 37 -0.34 -18.21 -5.25
C GLU A 37 0.10 -16.87 -4.63
N GLU A 38 -0.76 -15.87 -4.70
CA GLU A 38 -0.54 -14.56 -4.10
C GLU A 38 -0.28 -14.64 -2.60
N ARG A 39 -1.12 -15.40 -1.91
CA ARG A 39 -0.98 -15.62 -0.46
C ARG A 39 0.35 -16.30 -0.13
N THR A 40 0.76 -17.31 -0.91
CA THR A 40 2.02 -18.00 -0.70
C THR A 40 3.20 -17.05 -0.84
N ILE A 41 3.23 -16.22 -1.89
CA ILE A 41 4.28 -15.22 -2.10
C ILE A 41 4.27 -14.17 -0.98
N PHE A 42 3.08 -13.67 -0.60
CA PHE A 42 2.95 -12.67 0.46
C PHE A 42 3.46 -13.17 1.81
N LEU A 43 3.03 -14.36 2.24
CA LEU A 43 3.43 -14.93 3.52
C LEU A 43 4.90 -15.37 3.53
N ALA A 44 5.41 -15.93 2.43
CA ALA A 44 6.82 -16.29 2.31
C ALA A 44 7.72 -15.04 2.38
N GLY A 45 7.38 -13.98 1.64
CA GLY A 45 8.15 -12.74 1.65
C GLY A 45 8.16 -12.05 3.02
N LEU A 46 7.04 -12.10 3.74
CA LEU A 46 6.97 -11.61 5.13
C LEU A 46 7.86 -12.44 6.05
N ALA A 47 7.82 -13.78 5.94
CA ALA A 47 8.64 -14.67 6.76
C ALA A 47 10.14 -14.52 6.44
N ASP A 48 10.51 -14.36 5.17
CA ASP A 48 11.90 -14.14 4.74
C ASP A 48 12.44 -12.81 5.28
N LEU A 49 11.63 -11.74 5.26
CA LEU A 49 12.02 -10.47 5.86
C LEU A 49 12.27 -10.60 7.36
N GLU A 50 11.35 -11.20 8.10
CA GLU A 50 11.48 -11.40 9.56
C GLU A 50 12.71 -12.28 9.88
N ALA A 51 12.97 -13.32 9.09
CA ALA A 51 14.15 -14.17 9.26
C ALA A 51 15.46 -13.40 9.00
N SER A 52 15.51 -12.56 7.96
CA SER A 52 16.67 -11.71 7.67
C SER A 52 16.92 -10.73 8.80
N VAL A 53 15.88 -10.06 9.29
CA VAL A 53 15.99 -9.11 10.40
C VAL A 53 16.48 -9.79 11.67
N ALA A 54 15.95 -10.96 11.99
CA ALA A 54 16.40 -11.73 13.15
C ALA A 54 17.87 -12.16 13.02
N ALA A 55 18.33 -12.52 11.82
CA ALA A 55 19.71 -12.92 11.58
C ALA A 55 20.69 -11.72 11.66
N ASP A 56 20.33 -10.57 11.09
CA ASP A 56 21.24 -9.44 10.93
C ASP A 56 21.23 -8.52 12.17
N TYR A 57 20.08 -8.39 12.84
CA TYR A 57 19.90 -7.46 13.96
C TYR A 57 19.59 -8.14 15.30
N GLY A 58 19.22 -9.42 15.30
CA GLY A 58 18.87 -10.16 16.53
C GLY A 58 17.54 -9.68 17.16
N SER A 59 16.67 -9.02 16.38
CA SER A 59 15.39 -8.45 16.82
C SER A 59 14.29 -8.65 15.79
N SER A 60 13.08 -8.17 16.04
CA SER A 60 12.00 -8.14 15.06
C SER A 60 12.01 -6.83 14.26
N PHE A 61 11.32 -6.81 13.09
CA PHE A 61 11.21 -5.61 12.26
C PHE A 61 10.64 -4.41 13.03
N ASP A 62 9.66 -4.63 13.91
CA ASP A 62 9.00 -3.57 14.67
C ASP A 62 9.89 -2.96 15.77
N GLU A 63 10.99 -3.65 16.16
CA GLU A 63 11.94 -3.19 17.16
C GLU A 63 13.12 -2.41 16.56
N LEU A 64 13.26 -2.42 15.23
CA LEU A 64 14.29 -1.63 14.54
C LEU A 64 13.97 -0.15 14.58
N ASP A 65 15.01 0.69 14.49
CA ASP A 65 14.80 2.11 14.31
C ASP A 65 14.22 2.46 12.93
N ALA A 66 13.65 3.66 12.79
CA ALA A 66 12.96 4.07 11.56
C ALA A 66 13.87 4.09 10.33
N ALA A 67 15.17 4.38 10.50
CA ALA A 67 16.11 4.40 9.38
C ALA A 67 16.44 2.98 8.91
N GLN A 68 16.58 2.04 9.82
CA GLN A 68 16.79 0.64 9.50
C GLN A 68 15.57 0.03 8.83
N GLN A 69 14.37 0.30 9.35
CA GLN A 69 13.11 -0.15 8.75
C GLN A 69 12.96 0.38 7.32
N LEU A 70 13.20 1.68 7.11
CA LEU A 70 13.13 2.30 5.78
C LEU A 70 14.15 1.67 4.81
N ALA A 71 15.40 1.51 5.23
CA ALA A 71 16.45 0.93 4.39
C ALA A 71 16.12 -0.50 3.95
N LEU A 72 15.51 -1.31 4.82
CA LEU A 72 15.07 -2.66 4.48
C LEU A 72 13.91 -2.65 3.45
N MET A 73 12.97 -1.73 3.59
CA MET A 73 11.87 -1.57 2.63
C MET A 73 12.39 -1.10 1.26
N GLU A 74 13.36 -0.16 1.23
CA GLU A 74 14.00 0.30 0.00
C GLU A 74 14.82 -0.82 -0.69
N ASP A 75 15.51 -1.66 0.08
CA ASP A 75 16.23 -2.82 -0.46
C ASP A 75 15.28 -3.85 -1.09
N LEU A 76 14.15 -4.14 -0.44
CA LEU A 76 13.12 -5.00 -1.01
C LEU A 76 12.55 -4.42 -2.30
N GLU A 77 12.32 -3.12 -2.36
CA GLU A 77 11.83 -2.44 -3.56
C GLU A 77 12.87 -2.48 -4.70
N ALA A 78 14.14 -2.24 -4.38
CA ALA A 78 15.22 -2.30 -5.36
C ALA A 78 15.34 -3.72 -5.98
N LYS A 79 15.21 -4.76 -5.16
CA LYS A 79 15.21 -6.16 -5.62
C LYS A 79 14.00 -6.51 -6.50
N ALA A 80 12.88 -5.85 -6.27
CA ALA A 80 11.65 -6.05 -7.04
C ALA A 80 11.54 -5.17 -8.31
N SER A 81 12.52 -4.32 -8.59
CA SER A 81 12.45 -3.30 -9.66
C SER A 81 12.21 -3.87 -11.07
N GLU A 82 12.63 -5.10 -11.32
CA GLU A 82 12.43 -5.81 -12.60
C GLU A 82 11.07 -6.52 -12.70
N SER A 83 10.24 -6.44 -11.67
CA SER A 83 8.92 -7.06 -11.68
C SER A 83 8.00 -6.39 -12.71
N SER A 84 7.20 -7.22 -13.39
CA SER A 84 6.12 -6.76 -14.29
C SER A 84 5.08 -5.88 -13.59
N TRP A 85 5.03 -5.87 -12.27
CA TRP A 85 4.19 -4.96 -11.49
C TRP A 85 4.51 -3.48 -11.78
N TYR A 86 5.77 -3.16 -12.10
CA TYR A 86 6.20 -1.81 -12.47
C TYR A 86 5.98 -1.45 -13.94
N ASP A 87 5.43 -2.35 -14.76
CA ASP A 87 5.08 -2.05 -16.15
C ASP A 87 3.82 -1.15 -16.21
N PHE A 88 4.03 0.15 -16.17
CA PHE A 88 2.97 1.15 -16.26
C PHE A 88 2.32 1.27 -17.64
N ALA A 89 2.86 0.60 -18.67
CA ALA A 89 2.26 0.52 -20.00
C ALA A 89 1.08 -0.47 -20.01
N ASN A 90 1.02 -1.39 -19.06
CA ASN A 90 -0.11 -2.29 -18.90
C ASN A 90 -1.28 -1.54 -18.23
N THR A 91 -2.14 -0.94 -19.04
CA THR A 91 -3.33 -0.19 -18.57
C THR A 91 -4.44 -1.09 -18.04
N ARG A 92 -4.40 -2.39 -18.35
CA ARG A 92 -5.25 -3.40 -17.73
C ARG A 92 -4.42 -4.06 -16.62
N ARG A 93 -4.35 -3.42 -15.48
CA ARG A 93 -3.78 -4.04 -14.29
C ARG A 93 -4.69 -5.16 -13.81
N ASP A 94 -4.59 -6.30 -14.50
CA ASP A 94 -4.94 -7.54 -13.84
C ASP A 94 -3.94 -7.69 -12.68
N PHE A 95 -4.43 -8.10 -11.52
CA PHE A 95 -3.58 -8.34 -10.37
C PHE A 95 -2.47 -9.32 -10.79
N VAL A 96 -1.23 -8.93 -10.60
CA VAL A 96 -0.07 -9.74 -11.02
C VAL A 96 0.17 -10.79 -9.95
N SER A 97 -0.30 -12.02 -10.18
CA SER A 97 -0.28 -13.10 -9.18
C SER A 97 1.12 -13.48 -8.70
N ASP A 98 2.14 -13.23 -9.51
CA ASP A 98 3.56 -13.48 -9.21
C ASP A 98 4.30 -12.22 -8.70
N ALA A 99 3.58 -11.16 -8.36
CA ALA A 99 4.19 -9.94 -7.85
C ALA A 99 4.95 -10.20 -6.54
N PRO A 100 6.21 -9.69 -6.41
CA PRO A 100 6.97 -9.81 -5.19
C PRO A 100 6.22 -9.27 -3.96
N PHE A 101 6.52 -9.78 -2.78
CA PHE A 101 5.91 -9.39 -1.50
C PHE A 101 5.80 -7.88 -1.33
N ILE A 102 6.88 -7.13 -1.58
CA ILE A 102 6.89 -5.67 -1.41
C ILE A 102 5.90 -4.97 -2.35
N CYS A 103 5.73 -5.48 -3.58
CA CYS A 103 4.78 -4.94 -4.54
C CYS A 103 3.33 -5.19 -4.08
N GLN A 104 3.03 -6.41 -3.63
CA GLN A 104 1.72 -6.75 -3.06
C GLN A 104 1.42 -5.93 -1.81
N LEU A 105 2.39 -5.77 -0.90
CA LEU A 105 2.24 -4.97 0.32
C LEU A 105 1.92 -3.51 0.00
N LYS A 106 2.67 -2.90 -0.94
CA LYS A 106 2.45 -1.50 -1.36
C LYS A 106 1.08 -1.33 -2.01
N GLU A 107 0.69 -2.23 -2.91
CA GLU A 107 -0.60 -2.19 -3.58
C GLU A 107 -1.76 -2.30 -2.58
N LEU A 108 -1.72 -3.29 -1.69
CA LEU A 108 -2.73 -3.44 -0.64
C LEU A 108 -2.76 -2.25 0.33
N THR A 109 -1.58 -1.66 0.63
CA THR A 109 -1.52 -0.47 1.49
C THR A 109 -2.19 0.72 0.83
N ILE A 110 -1.88 1.01 -0.45
CA ILE A 110 -2.46 2.10 -1.21
C ILE A 110 -3.97 1.88 -1.37
N TRP A 111 -4.37 0.68 -1.75
CA TRP A 111 -5.78 0.35 -1.92
C TRP A 111 -6.56 0.47 -0.61
N GLY A 112 -6.08 -0.15 0.46
CA GLY A 112 -6.72 -0.06 1.78
C GLY A 112 -6.83 1.38 2.29
N PHE A 113 -5.79 2.20 2.06
CA PHE A 113 -5.78 3.59 2.48
C PHE A 113 -6.82 4.43 1.73
N PHE A 114 -6.79 4.45 0.41
CA PHE A 114 -7.65 5.31 -0.39
C PHE A 114 -9.11 4.84 -0.45
N THR A 115 -9.40 3.59 -0.11
CA THR A 115 -10.77 3.08 0.07
C THR A 115 -11.28 3.18 1.51
N SER A 116 -10.42 3.56 2.47
CA SER A 116 -10.82 3.80 3.85
C SER A 116 -11.65 5.08 3.99
N GLU A 117 -12.43 5.17 5.07
CA GLU A 117 -13.15 6.40 5.40
C GLU A 117 -12.20 7.60 5.52
N LYS A 118 -11.06 7.43 6.22
CA LYS A 118 -10.10 8.52 6.43
C LYS A 118 -9.40 8.95 5.14
N GLY A 119 -8.91 8.00 4.35
CA GLY A 119 -8.31 8.32 3.06
C GLY A 119 -9.30 9.00 2.11
N GLY A 120 -10.51 8.46 2.04
CA GLY A 120 -11.55 8.99 1.16
C GLY A 120 -12.13 10.36 1.56
N THR A 121 -12.19 10.67 2.87
CA THR A 121 -12.85 11.90 3.35
C THR A 121 -11.92 12.98 3.84
N GLN A 122 -10.69 12.64 4.26
CA GLN A 122 -9.73 13.58 4.83
C GLN A 122 -8.55 13.90 3.89
N VAL A 123 -8.25 12.99 2.96
CA VAL A 123 -7.15 13.16 2.00
C VAL A 123 -7.67 13.46 0.61
N LEU A 124 -8.69 12.73 0.17
CA LEU A 124 -9.36 12.95 -1.10
C LEU A 124 -10.56 13.89 -0.95
N ARG A 125 -10.99 14.46 -2.06
CA ARG A 125 -12.25 15.20 -2.13
C ARG A 125 -13.40 14.21 -2.30
N TYR A 126 -14.20 14.05 -1.26
CA TYR A 126 -15.34 13.15 -1.31
C TYR A 126 -16.59 13.87 -1.84
N ASN A 127 -17.20 13.33 -2.89
CA ASN A 127 -18.52 13.72 -3.36
C ASN A 127 -19.36 12.46 -3.57
N ALA A 128 -20.28 12.21 -2.63
CA ALA A 128 -21.11 11.00 -2.64
C ALA A 128 -22.00 10.89 -3.87
N MET A 129 -22.41 12.01 -4.46
CA MET A 129 -23.33 12.04 -5.59
C MET A 129 -23.08 13.29 -6.45
N PRO A 130 -22.16 13.24 -7.41
CA PRO A 130 -22.02 14.34 -8.37
C PRO A 130 -23.27 14.40 -9.22
N MET A 131 -24.06 15.46 -9.07
CA MET A 131 -25.37 15.62 -9.74
C MET A 131 -25.26 15.89 -11.23
N TYR A 132 -24.10 16.31 -11.71
CA TYR A 132 -23.83 16.64 -13.12
C TYR A 132 -22.35 16.45 -13.43
N PHE A 133 -22.05 16.20 -14.69
CA PHE A 133 -20.68 16.18 -15.21
C PHE A 133 -20.29 17.59 -15.67
N ASP A 134 -19.16 18.07 -15.20
CA ASP A 134 -18.52 19.30 -15.66
C ASP A 134 -17.06 19.00 -16.00
N GLY A 135 -16.75 18.93 -17.27
CA GLY A 135 -15.38 18.64 -17.78
C GLY A 135 -14.46 19.85 -17.79
N ASP A 136 -14.96 21.04 -17.46
CA ASP A 136 -14.19 22.31 -17.49
C ASP A 136 -14.06 22.96 -16.10
N VAL A 137 -14.02 22.11 -15.05
CA VAL A 137 -13.81 22.60 -13.68
C VAL A 137 -12.40 23.15 -13.53
N PRO A 138 -12.23 24.43 -13.10
CA PRO A 138 -10.92 25.00 -12.85
C PRO A 138 -10.13 24.21 -11.81
N LEU A 139 -8.89 23.82 -12.13
CA LEU A 139 -7.99 23.17 -11.20
C LEU A 139 -7.25 24.21 -10.36
N SER A 140 -7.39 24.11 -9.04
CA SER A 140 -6.59 24.90 -8.10
C SER A 140 -5.27 24.16 -7.80
N PRO A 141 -4.12 24.87 -7.69
CA PRO A 141 -2.82 24.22 -7.40
C PRO A 141 -2.81 23.35 -6.14
N ASP A 142 -3.59 23.73 -5.11
CA ASP A 142 -3.65 23.06 -3.82
C ASP A 142 -4.86 22.09 -3.70
N GLN A 143 -5.49 21.80 -4.83
CA GLN A 143 -6.68 20.97 -4.84
C GLN A 143 -6.35 19.49 -4.74
N SER A 144 -6.87 18.81 -3.70
CA SER A 144 -6.80 17.36 -3.59
C SER A 144 -7.55 16.65 -4.72
N SER A 145 -7.10 15.45 -5.06
CA SER A 145 -7.77 14.59 -6.03
C SER A 145 -9.17 14.18 -5.56
N TRP A 146 -10.07 13.98 -6.51
CA TRP A 146 -11.37 13.41 -6.21
C TRP A 146 -11.25 11.93 -5.84
N LEU A 147 -12.06 11.50 -4.88
CA LEU A 147 -12.37 10.08 -4.71
C LEU A 147 -13.24 9.65 -5.90
N THR A 148 -12.63 9.06 -6.90
CA THR A 148 -13.38 8.49 -8.02
C THR A 148 -13.87 7.10 -7.66
N ARG A 149 -15.14 6.80 -7.94
CA ARG A 149 -15.57 5.40 -8.01
C ARG A 149 -14.86 4.78 -9.21
N LEU A 150 -14.08 3.75 -8.96
CA LEU A 150 -13.69 2.82 -10.02
C LEU A 150 -14.96 2.03 -10.33
N GLU A 151 -15.58 2.28 -11.50
CA GLU A 151 -16.61 1.42 -12.07
C GLU A 151 -15.98 0.16 -12.64
#